data_71d3aab84780438ef46dbe953addb632
#
_entry.id   71d3aab84780438ef46dbe953addb632
#
_cell.length_a   1.000
_cell.length_b   1.000
_cell.length_c   1.000
_cell.angle_alpha   90.00
_cell.angle_beta   90.00
_cell.angle_gamma   90.00
#
_symmetry.space_group_name_H-M   'P 1'
#
loop_
_entity.id
_entity.type
_entity.pdbx_description
1 polymer ?
#
loop_
_entity_poly.entity_id
_entity_poly.type
_entity_poly.pdbx_seq_one_letter_code
_entity_poly.pdbx_strand_id
1 'polypeptide(L)'
;SRRQRQMCIRDRNNRFFNMNLAGGALLDIGVYALSAVRSFMSKQPNEIVSQVRFAPTGSDEQATILLKNEDQQMATIALSMHSKQPKRIMISLEKGYIEVYEFPRGQKATIVDAVTGKQTVIEKGNTENALYYEMCDMEEAVRNQDASHLNLEYTKDVMDIMSQLRKEWKMQYPGEKW
;
A
#
# COMPACT_ATOMS: atom_id res chain seq x y z
N SER A 1 4.44 -27.47 -14.40
CA SER A 1 3.63 -28.46 -13.68
C SER A 1 2.21 -27.94 -13.43
N ARG A 2 1.22 -28.83 -13.31
CA ARG A 2 -0.21 -28.46 -13.12
C ARG A 2 -0.47 -27.58 -11.88
N ARG A 3 0.29 -27.70 -10.81
CA ARG A 3 0.13 -26.89 -9.58
C ARG A 3 0.48 -25.41 -9.78
N GLN A 4 1.47 -25.09 -10.58
CA GLN A 4 1.81 -23.69 -10.90
C GLN A 4 0.75 -23.02 -11.79
N ARG A 5 0.09 -23.77 -12.69
CA ARG A 5 -1.02 -23.23 -13.50
C ARG A 5 -2.26 -22.91 -12.66
N GLN A 6 -2.56 -23.66 -11.62
CA GLN A 6 -3.71 -23.39 -10.75
C GLN A 6 -3.53 -22.13 -9.87
N MET A 7 -2.29 -21.76 -9.53
CA MET A 7 -2.03 -20.50 -8.80
C MET A 7 -2.06 -19.25 -9.70
N CYS A 8 -1.94 -19.41 -11.03
CA CYS A 8 -1.95 -18.29 -11.98
C CYS A 8 -3.30 -18.05 -12.66
N ILE A 9 -4.28 -18.95 -12.51
CA ILE A 9 -5.64 -18.79 -13.05
C ILE A 9 -6.49 -18.31 -11.87
N ARG A 10 -6.37 -17.04 -11.49
CA ARG A 10 -7.44 -16.39 -10.73
C ARG A 10 -8.63 -16.28 -11.66
N ASP A 11 -9.70 -16.94 -11.27
CA ASP A 11 -10.97 -16.90 -11.99
C ASP A 11 -11.37 -15.44 -12.20
N ARG A 12 -11.62 -15.08 -13.46
CA ARG A 12 -12.06 -13.73 -13.85
C ARG A 12 -13.38 -13.33 -13.18
N ASN A 13 -14.12 -14.29 -12.67
CA ASN A 13 -15.33 -14.08 -11.87
C ASN A 13 -15.00 -13.75 -10.39
N ASN A 14 -13.73 -13.85 -9.98
CA ASN A 14 -13.33 -13.49 -8.62
C ASN A 14 -13.52 -11.99 -8.40
N ARG A 15 -13.94 -11.60 -7.19
CA ARG A 15 -14.14 -10.20 -6.79
C ARG A 15 -12.95 -9.30 -7.16
N PHE A 16 -11.72 -9.82 -7.12
CA PHE A 16 -10.51 -9.07 -7.43
C PHE A 16 -10.39 -8.57 -8.86
N PHE A 17 -11.12 -9.16 -9.81
CA PHE A 17 -11.17 -8.76 -11.21
C PHE A 17 -12.55 -8.28 -11.64
N ASN A 18 -13.50 -8.16 -10.71
CA ASN A 18 -14.88 -7.78 -11.03
C ASN A 18 -15.09 -6.28 -10.80
N MET A 19 -15.28 -5.54 -11.88
CA MET A 19 -15.53 -4.10 -11.84
C MET A 19 -16.81 -3.72 -11.05
N ASN A 20 -17.84 -4.57 -11.05
CA ASN A 20 -19.06 -4.33 -10.26
C ASN A 20 -18.83 -4.47 -8.74
N LEU A 21 -17.72 -5.07 -8.32
CA LEU A 21 -17.33 -5.24 -6.93
C LEU A 21 -16.09 -4.43 -6.56
N ALA A 22 -15.81 -3.38 -7.32
CA ALA A 22 -14.64 -2.53 -7.16
C ALA A 22 -13.31 -3.32 -7.14
N GLY A 23 -13.19 -4.33 -8.02
CA GLY A 23 -11.97 -5.12 -8.15
C GLY A 23 -10.83 -4.32 -8.76
N GLY A 24 -9.60 -4.74 -8.51
CA GLY A 24 -8.37 -4.16 -9.03
C GLY A 24 -7.26 -4.13 -7.99
N ALA A 25 -6.02 -4.06 -8.46
CA ALA A 25 -4.84 -4.06 -7.60
C ALA A 25 -4.74 -2.79 -6.75
N LEU A 26 -5.13 -1.65 -7.30
CA LEU A 26 -5.02 -0.36 -6.62
C LEU A 26 -5.86 -0.32 -5.34
N LEU A 27 -7.15 -0.69 -5.43
CA LEU A 27 -8.05 -0.65 -4.27
C LEU A 27 -7.79 -1.79 -3.29
N ASP A 28 -7.44 -3.01 -3.77
CA ASP A 28 -7.29 -4.17 -2.89
C ASP A 28 -5.94 -4.22 -2.17
N ILE A 29 -4.83 -3.94 -2.87
CA ILE A 29 -3.48 -4.01 -2.33
C ILE A 29 -2.72 -2.68 -2.38
N GLY A 30 -3.08 -1.79 -3.28
CA GLY A 30 -2.42 -0.50 -3.44
C GLY A 30 -2.64 0.43 -2.27
N VAL A 31 -3.83 0.38 -1.64
CA VAL A 31 -4.13 1.16 -0.44
C VAL A 31 -3.10 0.91 0.68
N TYR A 32 -2.69 -0.33 0.90
CA TYR A 32 -1.68 -0.66 1.91
C TYR A 32 -0.30 -0.11 1.54
N ALA A 33 0.09 -0.24 0.28
CA ALA A 33 1.39 0.25 -0.19
C ALA A 33 1.46 1.78 -0.15
N LEU A 34 0.41 2.48 -0.57
CA LEU A 34 0.31 3.94 -0.51
C LEU A 34 0.29 4.45 0.94
N SER A 35 -0.46 3.80 1.83
CA SER A 35 -0.48 4.15 3.26
C SER A 35 0.89 4.00 3.89
N ALA A 36 1.59 2.91 3.57
CA ALA A 36 2.94 2.69 4.06
C ALA A 36 3.92 3.75 3.54
N VAL A 37 3.89 4.07 2.25
CA VAL A 37 4.73 5.15 1.69
C VAL A 37 4.40 6.48 2.35
N ARG A 38 3.10 6.83 2.46
CA ARG A 38 2.67 8.11 3.05
C ARG A 38 3.13 8.26 4.50
N SER A 39 3.15 7.17 5.28
CA SER A 39 3.61 7.22 6.68
C SER A 39 5.10 7.51 6.85
N PHE A 40 5.93 7.30 5.81
CA PHE A 40 7.36 7.59 5.83
C PHE A 40 7.73 8.90 5.09
N MET A 41 6.79 9.51 4.37
CA MET A 41 7.00 10.78 3.71
C MET A 41 6.62 11.95 4.62
N SER A 42 7.43 13.01 4.63
CA SER A 42 7.21 14.22 5.44
C SER A 42 5.94 14.98 5.01
N LYS A 43 5.62 14.93 3.70
CA LYS A 43 4.48 15.59 3.07
C LYS A 43 3.78 14.67 2.09
N GLN A 44 2.53 15.02 1.76
CA GLN A 44 1.78 14.36 0.69
C GLN A 44 2.57 14.44 -0.64
N PRO A 45 2.65 13.33 -1.41
CA PRO A 45 3.16 13.38 -2.78
C PRO A 45 2.34 14.34 -3.65
N ASN A 46 3.03 15.15 -4.43
CA ASN A 46 2.44 16.10 -5.37
C ASN A 46 2.85 15.85 -6.84
N GLU A 47 3.83 15.00 -7.06
CA GLU A 47 4.19 14.49 -8.39
C GLU A 47 3.93 12.97 -8.41
N ILE A 48 3.08 12.54 -9.34
CA ILE A 48 2.70 11.13 -9.50
C ILE A 48 2.90 10.75 -10.95
N VAL A 49 3.63 9.66 -11.19
CA VAL A 49 3.80 9.06 -12.52
C VAL A 49 3.48 7.58 -12.40
N SER A 50 2.67 7.06 -13.32
CA SER A 50 2.24 5.67 -13.23
C SER A 50 2.14 4.99 -14.57
N GLN A 51 2.22 3.65 -14.54
CA GLN A 51 1.83 2.78 -15.63
C GLN A 51 0.91 1.68 -15.09
N VAL A 52 -0.11 1.35 -15.85
CA VAL A 52 -1.10 0.35 -15.49
C VAL A 52 -1.29 -0.66 -16.62
N ARG A 53 -1.50 -1.91 -16.23
CA ARG A 53 -2.00 -2.97 -17.11
C ARG A 53 -3.37 -3.39 -16.64
N PHE A 54 -4.32 -3.40 -17.55
CA PHE A 54 -5.68 -3.83 -17.28
C PHE A 54 -5.89 -5.32 -17.58
N ALA A 55 -6.69 -5.97 -16.77
CA ALA A 55 -7.28 -7.25 -17.08
C ALA A 55 -8.34 -7.10 -18.20
N PRO A 56 -8.70 -8.19 -18.91
CA PRO A 56 -9.79 -8.15 -19.88
C PRO A 56 -11.16 -7.72 -19.30
N THR A 57 -11.31 -7.73 -18.00
CA THR A 57 -12.51 -7.24 -17.28
C THR A 57 -12.54 -5.72 -17.11
N GLY A 58 -11.43 -5.02 -17.40
CA GLY A 58 -11.27 -3.59 -17.21
C GLY A 58 -10.71 -3.19 -15.84
N SER A 59 -10.54 -4.14 -14.91
CA SER A 59 -9.86 -3.86 -13.63
C SER A 59 -8.34 -3.76 -13.81
N ASP A 60 -7.68 -2.95 -13.02
CA ASP A 60 -6.23 -2.87 -12.97
C ASP A 60 -5.65 -4.14 -12.35
N GLU A 61 -4.80 -4.84 -13.09
CA GLU A 61 -4.18 -6.10 -12.63
C GLU A 61 -2.72 -5.93 -12.22
N GLN A 62 -2.05 -4.94 -12.78
CA GLN A 62 -0.68 -4.54 -12.42
C GLN A 62 -0.53 -3.04 -12.53
N ALA A 63 0.19 -2.44 -11.60
CA ALA A 63 0.57 -1.05 -11.69
C ALA A 63 1.98 -0.82 -11.12
N THR A 64 2.66 0.16 -11.71
CA THR A 64 3.90 0.74 -11.14
C THR A 64 3.64 2.22 -10.96
N ILE A 65 3.93 2.73 -9.75
CA ILE A 65 3.67 4.10 -9.36
C ILE A 65 4.96 4.71 -8.82
N LEU A 66 5.32 5.87 -9.32
CA LEU A 66 6.40 6.72 -8.81
C LEU A 66 5.75 7.92 -8.14
N LEU A 67 6.19 8.21 -6.94
CA LEU A 67 5.71 9.32 -6.12
C LEU A 67 6.88 10.22 -5.76
N LYS A 68 6.65 11.53 -5.72
CA LYS A 68 7.61 12.51 -5.22
C LYS A 68 6.86 13.61 -4.49
N ASN A 69 7.45 14.16 -3.43
CA ASN A 69 6.89 15.28 -2.70
C ASN A 69 7.77 16.55 -2.83
N GLU A 70 7.31 17.66 -2.28
CA GLU A 70 8.03 18.95 -2.32
C GLU A 70 9.41 18.88 -1.66
N ASP A 71 9.59 18.03 -0.65
CA ASP A 71 10.87 17.82 0.04
C ASP A 71 11.81 16.87 -0.72
N GLN A 72 11.51 16.60 -2.00
CA GLN A 72 12.27 15.74 -2.93
C GLN A 72 12.39 14.28 -2.49
N GLN A 73 11.56 13.83 -1.56
CA GLN A 73 11.46 12.42 -1.21
C GLN A 73 10.74 11.65 -2.33
N MET A 74 11.29 10.51 -2.70
CA MET A 74 10.76 9.70 -3.79
C MET A 74 10.39 8.30 -3.30
N ALA A 75 9.34 7.73 -3.88
CA ALA A 75 8.94 6.35 -3.62
C ALA A 75 8.53 5.64 -4.91
N THR A 76 8.74 4.32 -4.92
CA THR A 76 8.32 3.44 -6.00
C THR A 76 7.43 2.35 -5.43
N ILE A 77 6.27 2.15 -6.04
CA ILE A 77 5.32 1.09 -5.68
C ILE A 77 5.12 0.18 -6.89
N ALA A 78 5.19 -1.12 -6.68
CA ALA A 78 4.85 -2.13 -7.67
C ALA A 78 3.72 -3.02 -7.14
N LEU A 79 2.62 -3.08 -7.87
CA LEU A 79 1.44 -3.86 -7.55
C LEU A 79 1.25 -4.96 -8.60
N SER A 80 0.88 -6.16 -8.19
CA SER A 80 0.49 -7.21 -9.11
C SER A 80 -0.49 -8.19 -8.47
N MET A 81 -1.58 -8.46 -9.17
CA MET A 81 -2.56 -9.48 -8.83
C MET A 81 -2.22 -10.84 -9.48
N HIS A 82 -1.37 -10.86 -10.51
CA HIS A 82 -1.00 -12.06 -11.24
C HIS A 82 0.28 -12.73 -10.76
N SER A 83 1.23 -11.97 -10.27
CA SER A 83 2.51 -12.48 -9.79
C SER A 83 2.66 -12.31 -8.29
N LYS A 84 3.18 -13.34 -7.64
CA LYS A 84 3.53 -13.24 -6.23
C LYS A 84 4.83 -12.45 -6.09
N GLN A 85 4.77 -11.37 -5.36
CA GLN A 85 5.93 -10.55 -4.98
C GLN A 85 6.16 -10.66 -3.47
N PRO A 86 7.41 -10.50 -2.99
CA PRO A 86 7.66 -10.32 -1.57
C PRO A 86 6.92 -9.08 -1.07
N LYS A 87 6.15 -9.22 0.00
CA LYS A 87 5.52 -8.09 0.67
C LYS A 87 6.56 -7.43 1.54
N ARG A 88 7.24 -6.43 1.01
CA ARG A 88 8.27 -5.71 1.76
C ARG A 88 8.23 -4.22 1.48
N ILE A 89 8.67 -3.47 2.47
CA ILE A 89 9.04 -2.06 2.35
C ILE A 89 10.54 -1.96 2.60
N MET A 90 11.19 -1.11 1.81
CA MET A 90 12.56 -0.69 2.07
C MET A 90 12.61 0.83 2.08
N ILE A 91 13.09 1.41 3.18
CA ILE A 91 13.25 2.85 3.36
C ILE A 91 14.74 3.14 3.38
N SER A 92 15.22 3.85 2.36
CA SER A 92 16.62 4.28 2.27
C SER A 92 16.80 5.63 2.97
N LEU A 93 17.80 5.71 3.84
CA LEU A 93 18.15 6.87 4.62
C LEU A 93 19.65 7.19 4.43
N GLU A 94 20.11 8.38 4.80
CA GLU A 94 21.51 8.79 4.68
C GLU A 94 22.49 7.85 5.41
N LYS A 95 22.10 7.34 6.57
CA LYS A 95 22.96 6.52 7.43
C LYS A 95 22.68 5.02 7.36
N GLY A 96 21.77 4.59 6.47
CA GLY A 96 21.41 3.18 6.36
C GLY A 96 20.05 2.98 5.71
N TYR A 97 19.45 1.84 5.98
CA TYR A 97 18.11 1.55 5.49
C TYR A 97 17.31 0.72 6.48
N ILE A 98 16.00 0.74 6.30
CA ILE A 98 15.05 -0.05 7.09
C ILE A 98 14.34 -1.02 6.15
N GLU A 99 14.25 -2.29 6.53
CA GLU A 99 13.45 -3.30 5.84
C GLU A 99 12.33 -3.80 6.75
N VAL A 100 11.13 -3.88 6.18
CA VAL A 100 9.97 -4.48 6.84
C VAL A 100 9.36 -5.50 5.88
N TYR A 101 9.31 -6.76 6.29
CA TYR A 101 8.63 -7.83 5.57
C TYR A 101 7.21 -8.00 6.07
N GLU A 102 6.32 -8.50 5.20
CA GLU A 102 4.87 -8.68 5.46
C GLU A 102 4.22 -7.37 5.97
N PHE A 103 4.63 -6.24 5.42
CA PHE A 103 4.39 -4.88 5.89
C PHE A 103 2.94 -4.52 6.23
N PRO A 104 1.88 -5.04 5.56
CA PRO A 104 0.52 -4.71 5.96
C PRO A 104 0.19 -5.17 7.40
N ARG A 105 0.93 -6.16 7.90
CA ARG A 105 0.84 -6.70 9.27
C ARG A 105 2.20 -7.13 9.80
N GLY A 106 3.24 -6.34 9.49
CA GLY A 106 4.61 -6.60 9.90
C GLY A 106 4.78 -6.51 11.42
N GLN A 107 5.49 -7.48 11.99
CA GLN A 107 5.86 -7.51 13.40
C GLN A 107 7.35 -7.24 13.61
N LYS A 108 8.11 -7.16 12.51
CA LYS A 108 9.56 -7.07 12.54
C LYS A 108 10.06 -6.04 11.54
N ALA A 109 10.93 -5.15 12.01
CA ALA A 109 11.71 -4.24 11.19
C ALA A 109 13.20 -4.50 11.42
N THR A 110 14.00 -4.42 10.38
CA THR A 110 15.47 -4.51 10.46
C THR A 110 16.06 -3.19 10.01
N ILE A 111 16.82 -2.56 10.90
CA ILE A 111 17.58 -1.34 10.61
C ILE A 111 19.02 -1.76 10.32
N VAL A 112 19.55 -1.32 9.18
CA VAL A 112 20.92 -1.62 8.77
C VAL A 112 21.72 -0.32 8.65
N ASP A 113 22.81 -0.24 9.42
CA ASP A 113 23.75 0.88 9.33
C ASP A 113 24.60 0.76 8.07
N ALA A 114 24.67 1.82 7.26
CA ALA A 114 25.34 1.79 5.96
C ALA A 114 26.87 1.70 6.06
N VAL A 115 27.46 2.17 7.16
CA VAL A 115 28.92 2.20 7.34
C VAL A 115 29.44 0.91 7.94
N THR A 116 28.78 0.43 8.97
CA THR A 116 29.25 -0.73 9.76
C THR A 116 28.63 -2.05 9.33
N GLY A 117 27.53 -2.00 8.56
CA GLY A 117 26.70 -3.16 8.26
C GLY A 117 25.98 -3.75 9.47
N LYS A 118 26.05 -3.09 10.64
CA LYS A 118 25.38 -3.54 11.85
C LYS A 118 23.86 -3.56 11.65
N GLN A 119 23.27 -4.67 12.04
CA GLN A 119 21.81 -4.83 12.00
C GLN A 119 21.23 -4.69 13.40
N THR A 120 20.16 -3.92 13.49
CA THR A 120 19.33 -3.82 14.69
C THR A 120 17.93 -4.28 14.34
N VAL A 121 17.43 -5.28 15.04
CA VAL A 121 16.11 -5.85 14.84
C VAL A 121 15.15 -5.28 15.87
N ILE A 122 14.00 -4.79 15.42
CA ILE A 122 12.89 -4.36 16.25
C ILE A 122 11.74 -5.35 16.00
N GLU A 123 11.28 -5.99 17.07
CA GLU A 123 10.09 -6.86 17.03
C GLU A 123 9.04 -6.27 17.96
N LYS A 124 7.84 -6.01 17.46
CA LYS A 124 6.75 -5.41 18.24
C LYS A 124 5.39 -5.79 17.68
N GLY A 125 4.42 -5.92 18.59
CA GLY A 125 3.03 -6.25 18.27
C GLY A 125 2.82 -7.75 18.04
N ASN A 126 1.55 -8.09 17.84
CA ASN A 126 1.10 -9.41 17.42
C ASN A 126 0.05 -9.26 16.32
N THR A 127 0.31 -9.81 15.14
CA THR A 127 -0.58 -9.66 13.99
C THR A 127 -1.97 -10.28 14.22
N GLU A 128 -2.07 -11.27 15.10
CA GLU A 128 -3.37 -11.85 15.49
C GLU A 128 -4.27 -10.84 16.20
N ASN A 129 -3.67 -9.87 16.88
CA ASN A 129 -4.36 -8.82 17.63
C ASN A 129 -4.55 -7.52 16.80
N ALA A 130 -4.28 -7.52 15.49
CA ALA A 130 -4.32 -6.30 14.68
C ALA A 130 -5.67 -5.55 14.80
N LEU A 131 -6.79 -6.26 14.66
CA LEU A 131 -8.12 -5.65 14.81
C LEU A 131 -8.41 -5.18 16.24
N TYR A 132 -7.87 -5.86 17.24
CA TYR A 132 -7.99 -5.44 18.62
C TYR A 132 -7.26 -4.10 18.86
N TYR A 133 -6.06 -3.94 18.29
CA TYR A 133 -5.33 -2.66 18.38
C TYR A 133 -6.11 -1.52 17.70
N GLU A 134 -6.68 -1.75 16.52
CA GLU A 134 -7.51 -0.77 15.83
C GLU A 134 -8.70 -0.31 16.69
N MET A 135 -9.35 -1.25 17.40
CA MET A 135 -10.45 -0.94 18.30
C MET A 135 -10.00 -0.16 19.53
N CYS A 136 -8.82 -0.51 20.09
CA CYS A 136 -8.25 0.23 21.22
C CYS A 136 -7.91 1.68 20.84
N ASP A 137 -7.29 1.88 19.67
CA ASP A 137 -6.95 3.21 19.18
C ASP A 137 -8.20 4.06 18.95
N MET A 138 -9.27 3.47 18.39
CA MET A 138 -10.54 4.16 18.23
C MET A 138 -11.21 4.49 19.58
N GLU A 139 -11.21 3.55 20.53
CA GLU A 139 -11.74 3.78 21.88
C GLU A 139 -11.00 4.93 22.57
N GLU A 140 -9.67 4.94 22.47
CA GLU A 140 -8.84 6.00 23.02
C GLU A 140 -9.15 7.36 22.40
N ALA A 141 -9.27 7.42 21.08
CA ALA A 141 -9.63 8.65 20.36
C ALA A 141 -10.99 9.20 20.82
N VAL A 142 -11.99 8.37 20.95
CA VAL A 142 -13.33 8.76 21.41
C VAL A 142 -13.30 9.22 22.87
N ARG A 143 -12.62 8.47 23.74
CA ARG A 143 -12.53 8.77 25.18
C ARG A 143 -11.84 10.09 25.46
N ASN A 144 -10.73 10.34 24.76
CA ASN A 144 -9.92 11.53 24.93
C ASN A 144 -10.37 12.71 24.06
N GLN A 145 -11.34 12.50 23.16
CA GLN A 145 -11.77 13.47 22.14
C GLN A 145 -10.58 13.97 21.29
N ASP A 146 -9.61 13.11 21.05
CA ASP A 146 -8.39 13.36 20.30
C ASP A 146 -8.11 12.22 19.31
N ALA A 147 -8.26 12.50 18.02
CA ALA A 147 -8.02 11.56 16.93
C ALA A 147 -6.64 11.76 16.25
N SER A 148 -5.75 12.57 16.84
CA SER A 148 -4.44 12.92 16.22
C SER A 148 -3.58 11.70 15.91
N HIS A 149 -3.62 10.67 16.76
CA HIS A 149 -2.86 9.44 16.60
C HIS A 149 -3.43 8.50 15.52
N LEU A 150 -4.68 8.72 15.06
CA LEU A 150 -5.30 7.92 13.99
C LEU A 150 -4.81 8.29 12.59
N ASN A 151 -4.04 9.36 12.45
CA ASN A 151 -3.47 9.81 11.17
C ASN A 151 -4.51 9.91 10.03
N LEU A 152 -5.70 10.44 10.31
CA LEU A 152 -6.80 10.54 9.35
C LEU A 152 -6.45 11.34 8.10
N GLU A 153 -5.53 12.31 8.22
CA GLU A 153 -4.99 13.05 7.07
C GLU A 153 -4.27 12.15 6.09
N TYR A 154 -3.52 11.13 6.56
CA TYR A 154 -2.86 10.16 5.67
C TYR A 154 -3.87 9.34 4.88
N THR A 155 -4.98 8.98 5.51
CA THR A 155 -6.08 8.28 4.83
C THR A 155 -6.64 9.15 3.69
N LYS A 156 -6.85 10.43 3.95
CA LYS A 156 -7.32 11.38 2.94
C LYS A 156 -6.32 11.50 1.78
N ASP A 157 -5.04 11.71 2.09
CA ASP A 157 -3.98 11.81 1.09
C ASP A 157 -3.92 10.56 0.20
N VAL A 158 -4.02 9.37 0.80
CA VAL A 158 -4.05 8.10 0.06
C VAL A 158 -5.26 8.00 -0.86
N MET A 159 -6.45 8.38 -0.38
CA MET A 159 -7.66 8.40 -1.20
C MET A 159 -7.57 9.39 -2.36
N ASP A 160 -6.97 10.56 -2.14
CA ASP A 160 -6.74 11.57 -3.17
C ASP A 160 -5.79 11.03 -4.25
N ILE A 161 -4.67 10.38 -3.87
CA ILE A 161 -3.73 9.74 -4.79
C ILE A 161 -4.43 8.64 -5.61
N MET A 162 -5.20 7.76 -4.96
CA MET A 162 -5.92 6.69 -5.63
C MET A 162 -6.96 7.25 -6.62
N SER A 163 -7.64 8.31 -6.26
CA SER A 163 -8.62 8.99 -7.13
C SER A 163 -7.94 9.63 -8.35
N GLN A 164 -6.77 10.26 -8.14
CA GLN A 164 -5.98 10.82 -9.23
C GLN A 164 -5.52 9.74 -10.20
N LEU A 165 -4.93 8.65 -9.70
CA LEU A 165 -4.47 7.52 -10.51
C LEU A 165 -5.60 6.93 -11.35
N ARG A 166 -6.77 6.71 -10.76
CA ARG A 166 -7.93 6.18 -11.48
C ARG A 166 -8.41 7.13 -12.58
N LYS A 167 -8.39 8.45 -12.35
CA LYS A 167 -8.72 9.46 -13.37
C LYS A 167 -7.72 9.42 -14.53
N GLU A 168 -6.42 9.37 -14.25
CA GLU A 168 -5.36 9.25 -15.26
C GLU A 168 -5.52 7.97 -16.09
N TRP A 169 -5.86 6.86 -15.44
CA TRP A 169 -6.08 5.57 -16.09
C TRP A 169 -7.44 5.48 -16.81
N LYS A 170 -8.30 6.48 -16.67
CA LYS A 170 -9.69 6.47 -17.17
C LYS A 170 -10.46 5.24 -16.66
N MET A 171 -10.17 4.80 -15.47
CA MET A 171 -10.76 3.64 -14.82
C MET A 171 -11.91 4.07 -13.91
N GLN A 172 -13.12 3.76 -14.29
CA GLN A 172 -14.35 4.12 -13.59
C GLN A 172 -15.15 2.85 -13.26
N TYR A 173 -15.59 2.74 -12.04
CA TYR A 173 -16.48 1.65 -11.66
C TYR A 173 -17.93 1.93 -12.09
N PRO A 174 -18.75 0.88 -12.31
CA PRO A 174 -20.17 1.04 -12.66
C PRO A 174 -20.91 1.88 -11.61
N GLY A 175 -21.64 2.89 -12.09
CA GLY A 175 -22.43 3.80 -11.22
C GLY A 175 -21.68 5.01 -10.68
N GLU A 176 -20.36 5.10 -10.85
CA GLU A 176 -19.61 6.31 -10.49
C GLU A 176 -19.81 7.42 -11.54
N LYS A 177 -19.76 8.65 -11.05
CA LYS A 177 -19.70 9.87 -11.89
C LYS A 177 -18.51 10.69 -11.43
N TRP A 178 -17.62 11.05 -12.35
CA TRP A 178 -16.50 11.97 -12.10
C TRP A 178 -16.98 13.41 -12.19
#